data_89263648cb726fce80b8d9cf2ee8422e
#
_entry.id   89263648cb726fce80b8d9cf2ee8422e
#
_cell.length_a   1.000
_cell.length_b   1.000
_cell.length_c   1.000
_cell.angle_alpha   90.00
_cell.angle_beta   90.00
_cell.angle_gamma   90.00
#
_symmetry.space_group_name_H-M   'P 1'
#
loop_
_entity.id
_entity.type
_entity.pdbx_description
1 polymer ?
#
loop_
_entity_poly.entity_id
_entity_poly.type
_entity_poly.pdbx_seq_one_letter_code
_entity_poly.pdbx_strand_id
1 'polypeptide(L)'
;MTVFSSMGDKNEQVFFQTAENWKKSVPSFNTLAIECLSSGFCDILPKTPGLPDNAFKNDGTMTKQEVRAVTLSKLKPINGAVLWDIGCGCGSVSIEWMRSASNAIAIGVDKRADRCELSSINAINLGVPDFRVINGQAPEVLRNLDKPDAIFIGGGLSREIFEFSWSQLTANGRLVVNVVTLESQALLLELYFQYGG
;
A
#
# COMPACT_ATOMS: atom_id res chain seq x y z
N MET A 1 -9.42 -11.39 24.70
CA MET A 1 -8.18 -12.14 24.42
C MET A 1 -8.09 -13.30 25.39
N THR A 2 -7.90 -14.52 24.90
CA THR A 2 -7.78 -15.75 25.69
C THR A 2 -6.46 -16.43 25.32
N VAL A 3 -5.64 -16.77 26.31
CA VAL A 3 -4.42 -17.54 26.10
C VAL A 3 -4.60 -18.93 26.67
N PHE A 4 -4.41 -19.93 25.84
CA PHE A 4 -4.41 -21.34 26.19
C PHE A 4 -2.96 -21.80 26.31
N SER A 5 -2.52 -22.12 27.50
CA SER A 5 -1.14 -22.52 27.77
C SER A 5 -1.04 -23.99 28.07
N SER A 6 -0.03 -24.65 27.52
CA SER A 6 0.29 -26.07 27.77
C SER A 6 -0.90 -27.02 27.54
N MET A 7 -1.72 -26.74 26.52
CA MET A 7 -2.91 -27.54 26.21
C MET A 7 -2.58 -29.02 26.03
N GLY A 8 -3.32 -29.88 26.71
CA GLY A 8 -3.13 -31.33 26.71
C GLY A 8 -2.04 -31.82 27.68
N ASP A 9 -1.40 -30.94 28.43
CA ASP A 9 -0.44 -31.28 29.49
C ASP A 9 -1.09 -31.13 30.88
N LYS A 10 -0.51 -31.77 31.91
CA LYS A 10 -0.94 -31.64 33.31
C LYS A 10 -0.84 -30.19 33.84
N ASN A 11 -0.10 -29.33 33.17
CA ASN A 11 0.06 -27.93 33.52
C ASN A 11 -0.81 -27.01 32.62
N GLU A 12 -1.84 -27.56 32.00
CA GLU A 12 -2.79 -26.79 31.17
C GLU A 12 -3.41 -25.65 31.97
N GLN A 13 -3.38 -24.44 31.39
CA GLN A 13 -3.97 -23.24 31.99
C GLN A 13 -4.64 -22.38 30.92
N VAL A 14 -5.71 -21.70 31.29
CA VAL A 14 -6.41 -20.74 30.46
C VAL A 14 -6.42 -19.38 31.13
N PHE A 15 -5.95 -18.37 30.43
CA PHE A 15 -5.96 -16.99 30.91
C PHE A 15 -6.88 -16.16 30.03
N PHE A 16 -7.67 -15.31 30.64
CA PHE A 16 -8.60 -14.41 29.98
C PHE A 16 -8.37 -12.97 30.46
N GLN A 17 -8.26 -12.01 29.54
CA GLN A 17 -8.26 -10.59 29.84
C GLN A 17 -8.40 -9.76 28.53
N THR A 18 -8.75 -8.46 28.64
CA THR A 18 -8.65 -7.53 27.50
C THR A 18 -7.18 -7.29 27.15
N ALA A 19 -6.88 -7.02 25.88
CA ALA A 19 -5.51 -6.77 25.43
C ALA A 19 -4.88 -5.55 26.15
N GLU A 20 -5.68 -4.50 26.35
CA GLU A 20 -5.28 -3.27 27.05
C GLU A 20 -4.78 -3.54 28.49
N ASN A 21 -5.43 -4.47 29.19
CA ASN A 21 -5.14 -4.78 30.59
C ASN A 21 -4.20 -5.99 30.76
N TRP A 22 -3.65 -6.52 29.66
CA TRP A 22 -2.80 -7.70 29.75
C TRP A 22 -1.45 -7.39 30.39
N LYS A 23 -1.25 -7.95 31.58
CA LYS A 23 0.00 -7.83 32.37
C LYS A 23 0.57 -9.20 32.78
N LYS A 24 0.00 -10.29 32.27
CA LYS A 24 0.38 -11.64 32.70
C LYS A 24 1.56 -12.15 31.84
N SER A 25 2.53 -12.76 32.51
CA SER A 25 3.49 -13.62 31.82
C SER A 25 2.87 -15.00 31.66
N VAL A 26 3.02 -15.57 30.47
CA VAL A 26 2.51 -16.92 30.16
C VAL A 26 3.66 -17.77 29.62
N PRO A 27 3.61 -19.11 29.79
CA PRO A 27 4.60 -20.02 29.22
C PRO A 27 4.72 -19.83 27.71
N SER A 28 5.90 -20.09 27.14
CA SER A 28 6.17 -19.93 25.71
C SER A 28 5.33 -20.85 24.81
N PHE A 29 4.95 -22.03 25.32
CA PHE A 29 4.06 -22.95 24.62
C PHE A 29 2.61 -22.56 24.89
N ASN A 30 2.06 -21.74 24.01
CA ASN A 30 0.67 -21.25 24.14
C ASN A 30 0.02 -20.99 22.77
N THR A 31 -1.32 -20.91 22.80
CA THR A 31 -2.17 -20.49 21.69
C THR A 31 -2.98 -19.29 22.12
N LEU A 32 -3.00 -18.25 21.29
CA LEU A 32 -3.74 -17.02 21.54
C LEU A 32 -5.02 -16.98 20.71
N ALA A 33 -6.17 -16.83 21.37
CA ALA A 33 -7.44 -16.50 20.72
C ALA A 33 -7.78 -15.02 20.97
N ILE A 34 -8.02 -14.29 19.88
CA ILE A 34 -8.38 -12.87 19.93
C ILE A 34 -9.80 -12.70 19.39
N GLU A 35 -10.68 -12.14 20.18
CA GLU A 35 -11.98 -11.64 19.74
C GLU A 35 -11.87 -10.12 19.58
N CYS A 36 -12.07 -9.63 18.35
CA CYS A 36 -12.08 -8.21 18.07
C CYS A 36 -13.48 -7.67 18.32
N LEU A 37 -13.60 -6.81 19.31
CA LEU A 37 -14.87 -6.14 19.64
C LEU A 37 -14.86 -4.74 19.00
N SER A 38 -15.88 -4.42 18.20
CA SER A 38 -16.07 -3.07 17.70
C SER A 38 -16.99 -2.31 18.67
N SER A 39 -16.58 -1.14 19.10
CA SER A 39 -17.39 -0.23 19.92
C SER A 39 -18.08 0.78 18.98
N GLY A 40 -19.31 0.48 18.53
CA GLY A 40 -20.12 1.39 17.73
C GLY A 40 -20.20 1.04 16.24
N PHE A 41 -20.73 1.96 15.44
CA PHE A 41 -20.79 1.82 13.99
C PHE A 41 -19.40 1.96 13.39
N CYS A 42 -18.86 0.86 12.86
CA CYS A 42 -17.66 0.87 12.03
C CYS A 42 -18.07 0.86 10.57
N ASP A 43 -17.54 1.78 9.77
CA ASP A 43 -17.66 1.69 8.33
C ASP A 43 -16.92 0.44 7.85
N ILE A 44 -17.66 -0.47 7.21
CA ILE A 44 -17.06 -1.64 6.58
C ILE A 44 -16.51 -1.21 5.23
N LEU A 45 -15.18 -1.05 5.16
CA LEU A 45 -14.51 -0.69 3.93
C LEU A 45 -14.23 -1.96 3.08
N PRO A 46 -14.75 -2.03 1.85
CA PRO A 46 -14.56 -3.18 0.97
C PRO A 46 -13.08 -3.33 0.57
N LYS A 47 -12.71 -4.52 0.08
CA LYS A 47 -11.40 -4.75 -0.53
C LYS A 47 -11.35 -4.33 -2.00
N THR A 48 -12.50 -4.13 -2.62
CA THR A 48 -12.59 -3.63 -3.99
C THR A 48 -12.04 -2.22 -4.08
N PRO A 49 -11.28 -1.89 -5.15
CA PRO A 49 -10.76 -0.54 -5.36
C PRO A 49 -11.85 0.54 -5.43
N GLY A 50 -11.48 1.75 -4.99
CA GLY A 50 -12.37 2.90 -4.98
C GLY A 50 -12.92 3.20 -3.59
N LEU A 51 -12.12 3.10 -2.53
CA LEU A 51 -12.48 3.60 -1.21
C LEU A 51 -12.84 5.10 -1.27
N PRO A 52 -13.78 5.58 -0.45
CA PRO A 52 -14.11 7.00 -0.41
C PRO A 52 -12.89 7.85 -0.03
N ASP A 53 -12.79 9.04 -0.60
CA ASP A 53 -11.63 9.92 -0.40
C ASP A 53 -11.41 10.30 1.07
N ASN A 54 -12.49 10.41 1.86
CA ASN A 54 -12.44 10.71 3.29
C ASN A 54 -11.90 9.55 4.16
N ALA A 55 -11.71 8.36 3.60
CA ALA A 55 -11.01 7.28 4.28
C ALA A 55 -9.50 7.56 4.43
N PHE A 56 -8.97 8.51 3.66
CA PHE A 56 -7.55 8.86 3.66
C PHE A 56 -7.31 10.25 4.25
N LYS A 57 -6.37 10.36 5.17
CA LYS A 57 -5.78 11.65 5.52
C LYS A 57 -4.92 12.13 4.36
N ASN A 58 -5.12 13.36 3.88
CA ASN A 58 -4.39 13.90 2.73
C ASN A 58 -4.19 15.42 2.86
N ASP A 59 -3.29 15.97 2.06
CA ASP A 59 -2.97 17.40 1.99
C ASP A 59 -3.78 18.16 0.92
N GLY A 60 -4.89 17.61 0.48
CA GLY A 60 -5.71 18.11 -0.62
C GLY A 60 -5.31 17.56 -2.00
N THR A 61 -4.17 16.89 -2.09
CA THR A 61 -3.65 16.32 -3.34
C THR A 61 -3.64 14.79 -3.24
N MET A 62 -4.55 14.14 -3.93
CA MET A 62 -4.60 12.68 -4.03
C MET A 62 -5.34 12.24 -5.30
N THR A 63 -5.06 11.05 -5.78
CA THR A 63 -5.84 10.40 -6.83
C THR A 63 -7.26 10.16 -6.34
N LYS A 64 -8.26 10.79 -6.96
CA LYS A 64 -9.66 10.74 -6.55
C LYS A 64 -10.27 9.36 -6.72
N GLN A 65 -11.30 9.06 -5.96
CA GLN A 65 -11.93 7.74 -5.83
C GLN A 65 -12.14 7.04 -7.18
N GLU A 66 -12.79 7.68 -8.13
CA GLU A 66 -13.12 7.10 -9.45
C GLU A 66 -11.85 6.87 -10.28
N VAL A 67 -10.94 7.85 -10.29
CA VAL A 67 -9.65 7.75 -11.00
C VAL A 67 -8.81 6.64 -10.38
N ARG A 68 -8.78 6.54 -9.04
CA ARG A 68 -8.06 5.51 -8.31
C ARG A 68 -8.60 4.11 -8.61
N ALA A 69 -9.93 3.94 -8.66
CA ALA A 69 -10.54 2.67 -9.03
C ALA A 69 -10.15 2.23 -10.45
N VAL A 70 -10.15 3.16 -11.41
CA VAL A 70 -9.70 2.91 -12.79
C VAL A 70 -8.20 2.59 -12.81
N THR A 71 -7.38 3.36 -12.11
CA THR A 71 -5.92 3.15 -12.00
C THR A 71 -5.61 1.73 -11.51
N LEU A 72 -6.24 1.30 -10.42
CA LEU A 72 -6.05 -0.04 -9.87
C LEU A 72 -6.57 -1.15 -10.79
N SER A 73 -7.66 -0.92 -11.49
CA SER A 73 -8.14 -1.84 -12.54
C SER A 73 -7.11 -2.03 -13.66
N LYS A 74 -6.34 -0.99 -14.02
CA LYS A 74 -5.28 -1.06 -15.02
C LYS A 74 -3.98 -1.67 -14.48
N LEU A 75 -3.65 -1.40 -13.22
CA LEU A 75 -2.50 -2.00 -12.53
C LEU A 75 -2.68 -3.49 -12.29
N LYS A 76 -3.92 -3.97 -12.11
CA LYS A 76 -4.30 -5.38 -11.86
C LYS A 76 -3.56 -6.01 -10.68
N PRO A 77 -3.89 -5.66 -9.43
CA PRO A 77 -3.30 -6.29 -8.26
C PRO A 77 -3.52 -7.81 -8.28
N ILE A 78 -2.45 -8.57 -8.12
CA ILE A 78 -2.48 -10.03 -8.00
C ILE A 78 -1.70 -10.46 -6.76
N ASN A 79 -1.95 -11.68 -6.29
CA ASN A 79 -1.34 -12.20 -5.07
C ASN A 79 0.19 -12.18 -5.16
N GLY A 80 0.84 -11.60 -4.15
CA GLY A 80 2.29 -11.54 -4.02
C GLY A 80 3.00 -10.54 -4.94
N ALA A 81 2.26 -9.82 -5.80
CA ALA A 81 2.87 -8.87 -6.73
C ALA A 81 3.40 -7.62 -6.03
N VAL A 82 4.47 -7.06 -6.59
CA VAL A 82 5.16 -5.85 -6.10
C VAL A 82 4.76 -4.64 -6.94
N LEU A 83 4.28 -3.60 -6.28
CA LEU A 83 4.02 -2.28 -6.87
C LEU A 83 5.11 -1.29 -6.46
N TRP A 84 5.62 -0.52 -7.43
CA TRP A 84 6.26 0.76 -7.16
C TRP A 84 5.27 1.90 -7.39
N ASP A 85 5.10 2.76 -6.38
CA ASP A 85 4.22 3.94 -6.43
C ASP A 85 5.08 5.21 -6.35
N ILE A 86 5.32 5.82 -7.50
CA ILE A 86 6.20 6.98 -7.64
C ILE A 86 5.39 8.26 -7.53
N GLY A 87 5.72 9.09 -6.53
CA GLY A 87 4.90 10.22 -6.11
C GLY A 87 3.67 9.75 -5.34
N CYS A 88 3.87 8.87 -4.35
CA CYS A 88 2.78 8.16 -3.67
C CYS A 88 1.84 9.07 -2.86
N GLY A 89 2.26 10.30 -2.55
CA GLY A 89 1.44 11.27 -1.83
C GLY A 89 0.97 10.73 -0.47
N CYS A 90 -0.33 10.59 -0.28
CA CYS A 90 -0.91 10.01 0.92
C CYS A 90 -1.01 8.47 0.90
N GLY A 91 -0.44 7.81 -0.12
CA GLY A 91 -0.38 6.35 -0.25
C GLY A 91 -1.66 5.68 -0.74
N SER A 92 -2.64 6.43 -1.25
CA SER A 92 -3.97 5.91 -1.53
C SER A 92 -3.99 4.77 -2.56
N VAL A 93 -3.18 4.84 -3.62
CA VAL A 93 -3.07 3.78 -4.64
C VAL A 93 -2.36 2.55 -4.07
N SER A 94 -1.23 2.74 -3.39
CA SER A 94 -0.47 1.66 -2.74
C SER A 94 -1.31 0.89 -1.71
N ILE A 95 -2.04 1.62 -0.87
CA ILE A 95 -2.87 1.02 0.18
C ILE A 95 -4.00 0.18 -0.43
N GLU A 96 -4.71 0.70 -1.41
CA GLU A 96 -5.75 -0.08 -2.09
C GLU A 96 -5.17 -1.24 -2.91
N TRP A 97 -3.97 -1.11 -3.49
CA TRP A 97 -3.25 -2.24 -4.11
C TRP A 97 -3.06 -3.39 -3.13
N MET A 98 -2.48 -3.10 -1.95
CA MET A 98 -2.22 -4.11 -0.92
C MET A 98 -3.50 -4.71 -0.34
N ARG A 99 -4.57 -3.92 -0.23
CA ARG A 99 -5.88 -4.41 0.24
C ARG A 99 -6.56 -5.33 -0.77
N SER A 100 -6.33 -5.11 -2.06
CA SER A 100 -7.04 -5.80 -3.15
C SER A 100 -6.55 -7.23 -3.40
N ALA A 101 -5.30 -7.55 -3.03
CA ALA A 101 -4.74 -8.87 -3.27
C ALA A 101 -3.93 -9.36 -2.06
N SER A 102 -4.00 -10.66 -1.79
CA SER A 102 -3.27 -11.26 -0.66
C SER A 102 -1.76 -11.19 -0.89
N ASN A 103 -1.01 -10.86 0.18
CA ASN A 103 0.45 -10.74 0.14
C ASN A 103 0.99 -9.77 -0.93
N ALA A 104 0.14 -8.90 -1.50
CA ALA A 104 0.59 -7.85 -2.39
C ALA A 104 1.46 -6.85 -1.62
N ILE A 105 2.57 -6.45 -2.24
CA ILE A 105 3.57 -5.56 -1.66
C ILE A 105 3.50 -4.23 -2.40
N ALA A 106 3.63 -3.12 -1.68
CA ALA A 106 3.80 -1.81 -2.28
C ALA A 106 5.04 -1.11 -1.69
N ILE A 107 5.75 -0.40 -2.55
CA ILE A 107 6.86 0.48 -2.19
C ILE A 107 6.51 1.86 -2.74
N GLY A 108 6.14 2.77 -1.84
CA GLY A 108 5.81 4.14 -2.17
C GLY A 108 7.02 5.05 -2.03
N VAL A 109 7.21 5.94 -2.98
CA VAL A 109 8.29 6.94 -2.97
C VAL A 109 7.68 8.33 -3.08
N ASP A 110 8.04 9.22 -2.17
CA ASP A 110 7.72 10.64 -2.27
C ASP A 110 8.90 11.49 -1.77
N LYS A 111 9.17 12.62 -2.43
CA LYS A 111 10.22 13.56 -2.03
C LYS A 111 9.87 14.39 -0.78
N ARG A 112 8.60 14.45 -0.41
CA ARG A 112 8.08 15.19 0.72
C ARG A 112 7.90 14.28 1.92
N ALA A 113 8.65 14.56 3.00
CA ALA A 113 8.60 13.77 4.24
C ALA A 113 7.22 13.78 4.91
N ASP A 114 6.50 14.92 4.87
CA ASP A 114 5.15 15.05 5.41
C ASP A 114 4.13 14.15 4.68
N ARG A 115 4.29 13.94 3.38
CA ARG A 115 3.47 12.98 2.61
C ARG A 115 3.80 11.53 2.94
N CYS A 116 5.08 11.23 3.13
CA CYS A 116 5.50 9.89 3.59
C CYS A 116 4.90 9.56 4.96
N GLU A 117 4.82 10.53 5.87
CA GLU A 117 4.16 10.36 7.16
C GLU A 117 2.66 10.11 7.01
N LEU A 118 1.96 10.90 6.18
CA LEU A 118 0.55 10.68 5.87
C LEU A 118 0.29 9.28 5.30
N SER A 119 1.14 8.82 4.39
CA SER A 119 1.08 7.48 3.81
C SER A 119 1.18 6.39 4.89
N SER A 120 2.13 6.52 5.81
CA SER A 120 2.34 5.57 6.90
C SER A 120 1.16 5.53 7.88
N ILE A 121 0.60 6.70 8.22
CA ILE A 121 -0.59 6.80 9.07
C ILE A 121 -1.80 6.14 8.39
N ASN A 122 -2.02 6.41 7.11
CA ASN A 122 -3.11 5.82 6.34
C ASN A 122 -2.97 4.29 6.22
N ALA A 123 -1.74 3.80 6.02
CA ALA A 123 -1.46 2.37 5.93
C ALA A 123 -1.86 1.62 7.21
N ILE A 124 -1.52 2.17 8.38
CA ILE A 124 -1.91 1.61 9.67
C ILE A 124 -3.44 1.63 9.83
N ASN A 125 -4.07 2.78 9.57
CA ASN A 125 -5.52 2.96 9.75
C ASN A 125 -6.35 2.08 8.80
N LEU A 126 -5.82 1.77 7.61
CA LEU A 126 -6.51 0.99 6.58
C LEU A 126 -6.07 -0.48 6.51
N GLY A 127 -5.29 -0.94 7.51
CA GLY A 127 -4.99 -2.36 7.73
C GLY A 127 -3.91 -2.96 6.83
N VAL A 128 -2.97 -2.12 6.34
CA VAL A 128 -1.80 -2.55 5.57
C VAL A 128 -0.50 -1.94 6.15
N PRO A 129 -0.18 -2.21 7.44
CA PRO A 129 0.96 -1.59 8.11
C PRO A 129 2.31 -1.92 7.49
N ASP A 130 2.39 -2.97 6.67
CA ASP A 130 3.61 -3.39 5.97
C ASP A 130 3.91 -2.55 4.71
N PHE A 131 3.09 -1.52 4.43
CA PHE A 131 3.36 -0.60 3.33
C PHE A 131 4.71 0.11 3.54
N ARG A 132 5.66 -0.15 2.65
CA ARG A 132 6.99 0.44 2.72
C ARG A 132 7.00 1.81 2.04
N VAL A 133 7.22 2.87 2.82
CA VAL A 133 7.32 4.25 2.31
C VAL A 133 8.77 4.72 2.39
N ILE A 134 9.28 5.27 1.28
CA ILE A 134 10.65 5.80 1.17
C ILE A 134 10.58 7.30 0.88
N ASN A 135 11.14 8.09 1.77
CA ASN A 135 11.34 9.51 1.51
C ASN A 135 12.59 9.71 0.65
N GLY A 136 12.41 10.21 -0.55
CA GLY A 136 13.49 10.43 -1.49
C GLY A 136 13.01 10.74 -2.90
N GLN A 137 13.95 10.92 -3.80
CA GLN A 137 13.68 11.25 -5.19
C GLN A 137 13.87 10.03 -6.09
N ALA A 138 12.89 9.78 -6.98
CA ALA A 138 13.04 8.83 -8.05
C ALA A 138 13.87 9.46 -9.21
N PRO A 139 14.71 8.69 -9.94
CA PRO A 139 14.85 7.25 -9.84
C PRO A 139 15.87 6.76 -8.79
N GLU A 140 16.62 7.64 -8.10
CA GLU A 140 17.77 7.29 -7.27
C GLU A 140 17.44 6.25 -6.19
N VAL A 141 16.35 6.48 -5.45
CA VAL A 141 15.94 5.59 -4.34
C VAL A 141 15.37 4.25 -4.82
N LEU A 142 15.08 4.11 -6.10
CA LEU A 142 14.54 2.88 -6.70
C LEU A 142 15.63 1.89 -7.14
N ARG A 143 16.90 2.34 -7.30
CA ARG A 143 17.97 1.55 -7.95
C ARG A 143 18.29 0.22 -7.28
N ASN A 144 18.05 0.10 -5.98
CA ASN A 144 18.39 -1.08 -5.20
C ASN A 144 17.16 -1.84 -4.68
N LEU A 145 16.01 -1.62 -5.29
CA LEU A 145 14.78 -2.29 -4.94
C LEU A 145 14.55 -3.53 -5.82
N ASP A 146 13.78 -4.48 -5.30
CA ASP A 146 13.32 -5.63 -6.07
C ASP A 146 12.48 -5.15 -7.26
N LYS A 147 12.63 -5.85 -8.40
CA LYS A 147 11.90 -5.50 -9.63
C LYS A 147 10.39 -5.55 -9.42
N PRO A 148 9.65 -4.53 -9.89
CA PRO A 148 8.22 -4.48 -9.70
C PRO A 148 7.44 -5.25 -10.78
N ASP A 149 6.28 -5.78 -10.40
CA ASP A 149 5.29 -6.34 -11.32
C ASP A 149 4.35 -5.25 -11.85
N ALA A 150 4.23 -4.17 -11.10
CA ALA A 150 3.47 -2.99 -11.51
C ALA A 150 4.18 -1.71 -11.07
N ILE A 151 4.04 -0.66 -11.87
CA ILE A 151 4.53 0.68 -11.55
C ILE A 151 3.39 1.67 -11.75
N PHE A 152 3.18 2.51 -10.75
CA PHE A 152 2.31 3.67 -10.83
C PHE A 152 3.14 4.95 -10.72
N ILE A 153 2.92 5.89 -11.65
CA ILE A 153 3.50 7.23 -11.57
C ILE A 153 2.35 8.20 -11.35
N GLY A 154 2.17 8.62 -10.09
CA GLY A 154 1.11 9.54 -9.65
C GLY A 154 1.54 11.01 -9.65
N GLY A 155 2.84 11.27 -9.77
CA GLY A 155 3.40 12.62 -9.81
C GLY A 155 4.87 12.62 -10.18
N GLY A 156 5.36 13.78 -10.66
CA GLY A 156 6.76 13.95 -10.99
C GLY A 156 7.21 13.21 -12.27
N LEU A 157 6.30 12.95 -13.21
CA LEU A 157 6.66 12.32 -14.49
C LEU A 157 7.77 13.11 -15.19
N SER A 158 8.86 12.41 -15.50
CA SER A 158 9.94 12.87 -16.39
C SER A 158 10.34 11.73 -17.31
N ARG A 159 11.01 12.05 -18.42
CA ARG A 159 11.53 11.02 -19.33
C ARG A 159 12.47 10.04 -18.59
N GLU A 160 13.36 10.55 -17.75
CA GLU A 160 14.30 9.76 -16.99
C GLU A 160 13.58 8.77 -16.03
N ILE A 161 12.59 9.24 -15.27
CA ILE A 161 11.81 8.39 -14.36
C ILE A 161 11.06 7.32 -15.15
N PHE A 162 10.44 7.68 -16.28
CA PHE A 162 9.72 6.73 -17.11
C PHE A 162 10.65 5.65 -17.67
N GLU A 163 11.75 6.05 -18.34
CA GLU A 163 12.68 5.12 -18.98
C GLU A 163 13.35 4.19 -17.97
N PHE A 164 13.76 4.73 -16.83
CA PHE A 164 14.25 3.90 -15.73
C PHE A 164 13.19 2.90 -15.28
N SER A 165 11.99 3.35 -14.98
CA SER A 165 10.88 2.52 -14.53
C SER A 165 10.55 1.42 -15.54
N TRP A 166 10.45 1.79 -16.81
CA TRP A 166 10.21 0.85 -17.91
C TRP A 166 11.26 -0.26 -17.96
N SER A 167 12.53 0.09 -17.77
CA SER A 167 13.66 -0.86 -17.78
C SER A 167 13.66 -1.83 -16.60
N GLN A 168 13.03 -1.45 -15.47
CA GLN A 168 12.97 -2.29 -14.27
C GLN A 168 11.74 -3.20 -14.22
N LEU A 169 10.72 -2.92 -15.01
CA LEU A 169 9.47 -3.65 -15.00
C LEU A 169 9.69 -5.13 -15.37
N THR A 170 9.07 -6.05 -14.62
CA THR A 170 9.12 -7.48 -14.94
C THR A 170 8.38 -7.80 -16.26
N ALA A 171 8.65 -8.95 -16.85
CA ALA A 171 7.93 -9.39 -18.04
C ALA A 171 6.42 -9.48 -17.77
N ASN A 172 5.61 -8.93 -18.66
CA ASN A 172 4.15 -8.77 -18.52
C ASN A 172 3.72 -7.82 -17.39
N GLY A 173 4.65 -7.08 -16.78
CA GLY A 173 4.36 -6.05 -15.80
C GLY A 173 3.57 -4.88 -16.41
N ARG A 174 3.05 -4.02 -15.56
CA ARG A 174 2.18 -2.90 -15.95
C ARG A 174 2.72 -1.58 -15.45
N LEU A 175 2.80 -0.60 -16.35
CA LEU A 175 3.10 0.77 -16.00
C LEU A 175 1.87 1.63 -16.27
N VAL A 176 1.39 2.32 -15.24
CA VAL A 176 0.23 3.22 -15.31
C VAL A 176 0.66 4.62 -14.86
N VAL A 177 0.28 5.62 -15.62
CA VAL A 177 0.64 7.03 -15.35
C VAL A 177 -0.61 7.86 -15.30
N ASN A 178 -0.76 8.67 -14.24
CA ASN A 178 -1.77 9.72 -14.17
C ASN A 178 -1.10 11.09 -14.32
N VAL A 179 -1.58 11.89 -15.24
CA VAL A 179 -1.04 13.23 -15.50
C VAL A 179 -2.14 14.28 -15.45
N VAL A 180 -1.79 15.46 -14.93
CA VAL A 180 -2.74 16.58 -14.73
C VAL A 180 -2.25 17.89 -15.34
N THR A 181 -1.01 17.95 -15.86
CA THR A 181 -0.46 19.15 -16.52
C THR A 181 -0.30 18.93 -18.02
N LEU A 182 -0.35 20.00 -18.80
CA LEU A 182 -0.18 19.95 -20.26
C LEU A 182 1.21 19.42 -20.66
N GLU A 183 2.24 19.81 -19.91
CA GLU A 183 3.62 19.35 -20.15
C GLU A 183 3.73 17.84 -19.95
N SER A 184 3.15 17.32 -18.86
CA SER A 184 3.15 15.88 -18.60
C SER A 184 2.31 15.11 -19.61
N GLN A 185 1.20 15.70 -20.12
CA GLN A 185 0.39 15.09 -21.18
C GLN A 185 1.18 15.01 -22.49
N ALA A 186 1.88 16.09 -22.88
CA ALA A 186 2.72 16.10 -24.08
C ALA A 186 3.83 15.05 -24.00
N LEU A 187 4.53 14.98 -22.87
CA LEU A 187 5.55 13.96 -22.64
C LEU A 187 4.98 12.55 -22.71
N LEU A 188 3.82 12.32 -22.10
CA LEU A 188 3.18 11.00 -22.11
C LEU A 188 2.80 10.55 -23.53
N LEU A 189 2.33 11.48 -24.38
CA LEU A 189 2.06 11.19 -25.79
C LEU A 189 3.33 10.80 -26.55
N GLU A 190 4.45 11.51 -26.36
CA GLU A 190 5.74 11.13 -26.97
C GLU A 190 6.17 9.72 -26.55
N LEU A 191 6.08 9.42 -25.24
CA LEU A 191 6.44 8.13 -24.69
C LEU A 191 5.52 7.01 -25.23
N TYR A 192 4.21 7.29 -25.36
CA TYR A 192 3.27 6.36 -25.97
C TYR A 192 3.64 6.01 -27.41
N PHE A 193 4.01 7.00 -28.24
CA PHE A 193 4.45 6.73 -29.61
C PHE A 193 5.77 5.96 -29.68
N GLN A 194 6.63 6.12 -28.70
CA GLN A 194 7.94 5.46 -28.66
C GLN A 194 7.87 4.01 -28.13
N TYR A 195 7.09 3.77 -27.09
CA TYR A 195 7.06 2.49 -26.35
C TYR A 195 5.78 1.67 -26.59
N GLY A 196 4.75 2.27 -27.14
CA GLY A 196 3.43 1.66 -27.27
C GLY A 196 2.61 1.74 -25.99
N GLY A 197 1.36 1.19 -26.01
CA GLY A 197 0.46 1.11 -24.86
C GLY A 197 -0.97 0.81 -25.26
#